data_697203561987a80704a42b08b1206272
#
_entry.id   697203561987a80704a42b08b1206272
#
_cell.length_a   1.000
_cell.length_b   1.000
_cell.length_c   1.000
_cell.angle_alpha   90.00
_cell.angle_beta   90.00
_cell.angle_gamma   90.00
#
_symmetry.space_group_name_H-M   'P 1'
#
loop_
_entity.id
_entity.type
_entity.pdbx_description
1 polymer ?
#
loop_
_entity_poly.entity_id
_entity_poly.type
_entity_poly.pdbx_seq_one_letter_code
_entity_poly.pdbx_strand_id
1 'polypeptide(L)'
;TVALGGDGGDELFGGYGYDRLLRMQKILNIIPKSARVLLSKSSEIFLPVGFKGRNYLQGFSADLQTSLPLMTSFFDRTLRKKLLSGWSSLALNAEYIREQRVPNHTDLLQRVTRMDFKNFLADDILVKTDRSSMINSLELRSPFLDQHIIDFSFKRVPSHMKTTVSGRKLLLQQLTTRLLPENFDQKRKQGFSIPLAIWLQSAGWRDYFHDVLLGSDNSIFDSKEVKKLLDGQDKGRSNSERLFSLVMFELWRE
;
A
#
# COMPACT_ATOMS: atom_id res chain seq x y z
N THR A 1 22.50 -22.22 0.66
CA THR A 1 22.96 -20.90 1.12
C THR A 1 21.81 -20.20 1.82
N VAL A 2 22.08 -19.51 2.92
CA VAL A 2 21.09 -18.81 3.73
C VAL A 2 21.46 -17.33 3.79
N ALA A 3 20.44 -16.43 3.67
CA ALA A 3 20.58 -15.00 3.89
C ALA A 3 19.63 -14.53 5.00
N LEU A 4 19.95 -13.40 5.62
CA LEU A 4 19.09 -12.75 6.62
C LEU A 4 18.39 -11.56 5.97
N GLY A 5 17.06 -11.49 6.13
CA GLY A 5 16.21 -10.39 5.67
C GLY A 5 15.72 -9.51 6.80
N GLY A 6 15.32 -8.29 6.46
CA GLY A 6 14.73 -7.32 7.41
C GLY A 6 13.19 -7.31 7.41
N ASP A 7 12.55 -8.32 6.80
CA ASP A 7 11.10 -8.37 6.68
C ASP A 7 10.42 -8.42 8.05
N GLY A 8 9.28 -7.76 8.18
CA GLY A 8 8.58 -7.59 9.44
C GLY A 8 9.00 -6.36 10.26
N GLY A 9 10.18 -5.79 9.97
CA GLY A 9 10.67 -4.64 10.73
C GLY A 9 9.84 -3.37 10.55
N ASP A 10 9.24 -3.17 9.38
CA ASP A 10 8.35 -2.04 9.09
C ASP A 10 7.00 -2.18 9.82
N GLU A 11 6.42 -3.36 9.80
CA GLU A 11 5.13 -3.68 10.43
C GLU A 11 5.24 -3.69 11.96
N LEU A 12 6.29 -4.28 12.50
CA LEU A 12 6.46 -4.39 13.95
C LEU A 12 6.86 -3.07 14.60
N PHE A 13 7.69 -2.28 13.95
CA PHE A 13 8.30 -1.08 14.53
C PHE A 13 7.90 0.23 13.82
N GLY A 14 6.90 0.19 12.95
CA GLY A 14 6.30 1.39 12.38
C GLY A 14 7.15 2.09 11.32
N GLY A 15 7.58 1.37 10.27
CA GLY A 15 8.47 1.91 9.24
C GLY A 15 7.79 2.53 8.03
N TYR A 16 6.52 2.20 7.75
CA TYR A 16 5.77 2.77 6.62
C TYR A 16 5.33 4.22 6.86
N GLY A 17 4.54 4.79 5.97
CA GLY A 17 4.05 6.17 6.06
C GLY A 17 3.07 6.45 7.21
N TYR A 18 3.19 5.76 8.33
CA TYR A 18 2.29 5.91 9.49
C TYR A 18 2.36 7.30 10.14
N ASP A 19 3.50 7.96 10.06
CA ASP A 19 3.65 9.35 10.48
C ASP A 19 2.67 10.29 9.72
N ARG A 20 2.43 10.02 8.43
CA ARG A 20 1.44 10.74 7.61
C ARG A 20 0.01 10.40 8.05
N LEU A 21 -0.26 9.13 8.37
CA LEU A 21 -1.55 8.69 8.89
C LEU A 21 -1.87 9.37 10.23
N LEU A 22 -0.89 9.44 11.14
CA LEU A 22 -1.05 10.14 12.42
C LEU A 22 -1.28 11.64 12.26
N ARG A 23 -0.60 12.28 11.29
CA ARG A 23 -0.87 13.68 10.93
C ARG A 23 -2.28 13.87 10.38
N MET A 24 -2.70 12.97 9.49
CA MET A 24 -4.05 12.99 8.93
C MET A 24 -5.11 12.80 10.02
N GLN A 25 -4.92 11.89 10.98
CA GLN A 25 -5.82 11.71 12.12
C GLN A 25 -6.02 13.01 12.90
N LYS A 26 -4.95 13.77 13.16
CA LYS A 26 -5.07 15.08 13.83
C LYS A 26 -5.96 16.05 13.05
N ILE A 27 -5.79 16.12 11.72
CA ILE A 27 -6.61 16.96 10.83
C ILE A 27 -8.06 16.49 10.84
N LEU A 28 -8.29 15.18 10.72
CA LEU A 28 -9.64 14.60 10.70
C LEU A 28 -10.42 14.85 12.01
N ASN A 29 -9.71 14.94 13.13
CA ASN A 29 -10.34 15.25 14.42
C ASN A 29 -10.82 16.71 14.54
N ILE A 30 -10.27 17.62 13.73
CA ILE A 30 -10.63 19.06 13.75
C ILE A 30 -11.79 19.34 12.77
N ILE A 31 -11.83 18.66 11.61
CA ILE A 31 -12.82 18.93 10.55
C ILE A 31 -14.10 18.14 10.81
N PRO A 32 -15.28 18.78 10.84
CA PRO A 32 -16.57 18.08 10.98
C PRO A 32 -16.78 17.00 9.91
N LYS A 33 -17.40 15.88 10.31
CA LYS A 33 -17.60 14.72 9.42
C LYS A 33 -18.36 15.09 8.13
N SER A 34 -19.36 15.98 8.22
CA SER A 34 -20.13 16.46 7.06
C SER A 34 -19.25 17.17 6.02
N ALA A 35 -18.37 18.06 6.47
CA ALA A 35 -17.44 18.77 5.60
C ALA A 35 -16.42 17.79 4.95
N ARG A 36 -15.92 16.82 5.71
CA ARG A 36 -15.02 15.78 5.19
C ARG A 36 -15.67 14.93 4.09
N VAL A 37 -16.92 14.51 4.31
CA VAL A 37 -17.68 13.74 3.31
C VAL A 37 -17.94 14.56 2.06
N LEU A 38 -18.26 15.85 2.19
CA LEU A 38 -18.46 16.76 1.06
C LEU A 38 -17.17 16.89 0.22
N LEU A 39 -16.03 17.14 0.86
CA LEU A 39 -14.73 17.23 0.18
C LEU A 39 -14.36 15.95 -0.55
N SER A 40 -14.61 14.81 0.07
CA SER A 40 -14.34 13.50 -0.57
C SER A 40 -15.21 13.28 -1.81
N LYS A 41 -16.53 13.48 -1.71
CA LYS A 41 -17.45 13.35 -2.85
C LYS A 41 -17.11 14.33 -3.98
N SER A 42 -16.79 15.57 -3.64
CA SER A 42 -16.37 16.56 -4.64
C SER A 42 -15.09 16.10 -5.37
N SER A 43 -14.13 15.54 -4.63
CA SER A 43 -12.90 15.01 -5.25
C SER A 43 -13.16 13.84 -6.21
N GLU A 44 -14.15 13.00 -5.93
CA GLU A 44 -14.53 11.90 -6.82
C GLU A 44 -15.16 12.39 -8.12
N ILE A 45 -15.95 13.48 -8.06
CA ILE A 45 -16.67 14.04 -9.22
C ILE A 45 -15.73 14.89 -10.08
N PHE A 46 -14.97 15.77 -9.47
CA PHE A 46 -14.22 16.81 -10.20
C PHE A 46 -12.77 16.44 -10.50
N LEU A 47 -12.16 15.51 -9.74
CA LEU A 47 -10.78 15.15 -9.94
C LEU A 47 -10.66 13.78 -10.61
N PRO A 48 -9.96 13.70 -11.76
CA PRO A 48 -9.75 12.42 -12.43
C PRO A 48 -8.84 11.48 -11.62
N VAL A 49 -8.94 10.18 -11.86
CA VAL A 49 -8.08 9.17 -11.24
C VAL A 49 -6.61 9.46 -11.57
N GLY A 50 -5.73 9.32 -10.57
CA GLY A 50 -4.31 9.64 -10.70
C GLY A 50 -3.96 11.12 -10.53
N PHE A 51 -4.94 12.01 -10.33
CA PHE A 51 -4.66 13.41 -10.03
C PHE A 51 -4.01 13.56 -8.65
N LYS A 52 -2.94 14.36 -8.59
CA LYS A 52 -2.18 14.58 -7.35
C LYS A 52 -3.07 15.18 -6.27
N GLY A 53 -3.16 14.52 -5.12
CA GLY A 53 -3.98 14.96 -3.98
C GLY A 53 -5.38 14.35 -3.93
N ARG A 54 -5.93 13.77 -5.01
CA ARG A 54 -7.26 13.15 -5.02
C ARG A 54 -7.41 12.09 -3.93
N ASN A 55 -6.45 11.19 -3.78
CA ASN A 55 -6.49 10.13 -2.78
C ASN A 55 -6.49 10.68 -1.34
N TYR A 56 -5.81 11.81 -1.09
CA TYR A 56 -5.86 12.48 0.21
C TYR A 56 -7.26 13.01 0.52
N LEU A 57 -7.90 13.67 -0.46
CA LEU A 57 -9.26 14.20 -0.29
C LEU A 57 -10.28 13.08 -0.09
N GLN A 58 -10.15 11.98 -0.82
CA GLN A 58 -10.98 10.79 -0.61
C GLN A 58 -10.76 10.21 0.80
N GLY A 59 -9.52 10.17 1.27
CA GLY A 59 -9.17 9.73 2.61
C GLY A 59 -9.81 10.57 3.73
N PHE A 60 -10.24 11.80 3.47
CA PHE A 60 -10.89 12.65 4.46
C PHE A 60 -12.26 12.13 4.91
N SER A 61 -13.00 11.45 4.04
CA SER A 61 -14.27 10.81 4.42
C SER A 61 -14.08 9.52 5.21
N ALA A 62 -12.86 8.96 5.18
CA ALA A 62 -12.58 7.69 5.82
C ALA A 62 -12.78 7.76 7.33
N ASP A 63 -13.49 6.78 7.85
CA ASP A 63 -13.43 6.45 9.27
C ASP A 63 -12.21 5.57 9.50
N LEU A 64 -11.19 6.12 10.17
CA LEU A 64 -9.95 5.39 10.43
C LEU A 64 -10.13 4.13 11.27
N GLN A 65 -11.29 3.96 11.89
CA GLN A 65 -11.62 2.73 12.60
C GLN A 65 -12.11 1.61 11.68
N THR A 66 -12.77 1.94 10.58
CA THR A 66 -13.42 0.95 9.70
C THR A 66 -12.86 0.94 8.28
N SER A 67 -12.16 1.99 7.84
CA SER A 67 -11.75 2.18 6.45
C SER A 67 -10.26 2.00 6.18
N LEU A 68 -9.48 1.51 7.12
CA LEU A 68 -8.03 1.32 6.97
C LEU A 68 -7.64 0.49 5.73
N PRO A 69 -8.29 -0.64 5.42
CA PRO A 69 -7.97 -1.42 4.22
C PRO A 69 -8.13 -0.66 2.92
N LEU A 70 -9.11 0.25 2.86
CA LEU A 70 -9.39 1.07 1.67
C LEU A 70 -8.32 2.14 1.44
N MET A 71 -7.74 2.67 2.50
CA MET A 71 -6.70 3.71 2.42
C MET A 71 -5.39 3.20 1.82
N THR A 72 -5.11 1.92 1.95
CA THR A 72 -3.90 1.27 1.41
C THR A 72 -4.09 0.72 -0.01
N SER A 73 -5.27 0.86 -0.60
CA SER A 73 -5.60 0.33 -1.91
C SER A 73 -5.22 1.31 -3.04
N PHE A 74 -4.64 0.79 -4.12
CA PHE A 74 -4.40 1.57 -5.36
C PHE A 74 -5.71 1.96 -6.06
N PHE A 75 -6.74 1.13 -5.94
CA PHE A 75 -8.04 1.32 -6.56
C PHE A 75 -9.07 1.69 -5.50
N ASP A 76 -9.68 2.85 -5.62
CA ASP A 76 -10.83 3.19 -4.79
C ASP A 76 -12.06 2.34 -5.15
N ARG A 77 -13.05 2.29 -4.24
CA ARG A 77 -14.26 1.47 -4.42
C ARG A 77 -15.04 1.82 -5.69
N THR A 78 -15.11 3.10 -6.04
CA THR A 78 -15.82 3.58 -7.23
C THR A 78 -15.13 3.14 -8.51
N LEU A 79 -13.80 3.26 -8.56
CA LEU A 79 -13.01 2.82 -9.70
C LEU A 79 -13.10 1.29 -9.90
N ARG A 80 -13.01 0.51 -8.82
CA ARG A 80 -13.14 -0.96 -8.92
C ARG A 80 -14.50 -1.39 -9.44
N LYS A 81 -15.59 -0.76 -8.96
CA LYS A 81 -16.94 -1.04 -9.46
C LYS A 81 -17.06 -0.72 -10.95
N LYS A 82 -16.42 0.34 -11.44
CA LYS A 82 -16.43 0.69 -12.86
C LYS A 82 -15.58 -0.26 -13.69
N LEU A 83 -14.37 -0.58 -13.23
CA LEU A 83 -13.47 -1.53 -13.90
C LEU A 83 -14.07 -2.93 -13.99
N LEU A 84 -14.78 -3.37 -12.95
CA LEU A 84 -15.37 -4.71 -12.83
C LEU A 84 -16.90 -4.65 -12.95
N SER A 85 -17.43 -3.90 -13.91
CA SER A 85 -18.88 -3.65 -14.04
C SER A 85 -19.71 -4.94 -14.14
N GLY A 86 -19.20 -5.99 -14.82
CA GLY A 86 -19.82 -7.32 -14.89
C GLY A 86 -19.60 -8.22 -13.66
N TRP A 87 -18.71 -7.84 -12.72
CA TRP A 87 -18.24 -8.68 -11.61
C TRP A 87 -18.28 -7.95 -10.26
N SER A 88 -19.20 -7.01 -10.10
CA SER A 88 -19.23 -6.09 -8.95
C SER A 88 -19.33 -6.77 -7.59
N SER A 89 -19.93 -7.98 -7.49
CA SER A 89 -20.01 -8.75 -6.25
C SER A 89 -18.63 -9.29 -5.80
N LEU A 90 -17.76 -9.68 -6.74
CA LEU A 90 -16.42 -10.17 -6.45
C LEU A 90 -15.48 -9.05 -5.99
N ALA A 91 -15.66 -7.84 -6.52
CA ALA A 91 -14.83 -6.69 -6.20
C ALA A 91 -14.87 -6.29 -4.71
N LEU A 92 -15.91 -6.69 -3.97
CA LEU A 92 -16.09 -6.36 -2.55
C LEU A 92 -15.58 -7.43 -1.59
N ASN A 93 -15.40 -8.68 -2.03
CA ASN A 93 -14.97 -9.76 -1.16
C ASN A 93 -13.56 -9.55 -0.60
N ALA A 94 -12.63 -9.04 -1.41
CA ALA A 94 -11.26 -8.76 -0.95
C ALA A 94 -11.22 -7.69 0.16
N GLU A 95 -12.08 -6.67 0.09
CA GLU A 95 -12.22 -5.68 1.15
C GLU A 95 -12.74 -6.32 2.44
N TYR A 96 -13.80 -7.10 2.32
CA TYR A 96 -14.41 -7.79 3.46
C TYR A 96 -13.39 -8.69 4.16
N ILE A 97 -12.64 -9.52 3.42
CA ILE A 97 -11.60 -10.39 3.98
C ILE A 97 -10.52 -9.57 4.71
N ARG A 98 -10.09 -8.46 4.12
CA ARG A 98 -9.10 -7.57 4.73
C ARG A 98 -9.63 -6.91 6.00
N GLU A 99 -10.88 -6.46 5.98
CA GLU A 99 -11.55 -5.84 7.14
C GLU A 99 -11.66 -6.83 8.31
N GLN A 100 -11.96 -8.10 8.05
CA GLN A 100 -12.02 -9.15 9.08
C GLN A 100 -10.65 -9.38 9.76
N ARG A 101 -9.56 -9.09 9.08
CA ARG A 101 -8.20 -9.20 9.63
C ARG A 101 -7.75 -7.96 10.42
N VAL A 102 -8.52 -6.86 10.38
CA VAL A 102 -8.20 -5.64 11.15
C VAL A 102 -8.54 -5.86 12.62
N PRO A 103 -7.56 -5.79 13.53
CA PRO A 103 -7.84 -6.01 14.95
C PRO A 103 -8.63 -4.85 15.53
N ASN A 104 -9.54 -5.18 16.45
CA ASN A 104 -10.19 -4.18 17.26
C ASN A 104 -9.21 -3.64 18.33
N HIS A 105 -8.71 -2.43 18.12
CA HIS A 105 -7.79 -1.76 19.03
C HIS A 105 -8.02 -0.25 18.99
N THR A 106 -8.01 0.42 20.14
CA THR A 106 -8.27 1.87 20.23
C THR A 106 -7.14 2.72 19.66
N ASP A 107 -5.90 2.26 19.79
CA ASP A 107 -4.73 2.96 19.25
C ASP A 107 -4.62 2.72 17.74
N LEU A 108 -4.66 3.81 16.96
CA LEU A 108 -4.62 3.76 15.51
C LEU A 108 -3.34 3.11 14.97
N LEU A 109 -2.17 3.41 15.56
CA LEU A 109 -0.91 2.85 15.09
C LEU A 109 -0.83 1.35 15.36
N GLN A 110 -1.30 0.91 16.53
CA GLN A 110 -1.38 -0.52 16.86
C GLN A 110 -2.32 -1.26 15.91
N ARG A 111 -3.43 -0.63 15.49
CA ARG A 111 -4.35 -1.23 14.52
C ARG A 111 -3.72 -1.37 13.15
N VAL A 112 -3.17 -0.28 12.61
CA VAL A 112 -2.63 -0.29 11.25
C VAL A 112 -1.39 -1.18 11.12
N THR A 113 -0.51 -1.20 12.11
CA THR A 113 0.67 -2.08 12.10
C THR A 113 0.27 -3.56 12.14
N ARG A 114 -0.73 -3.94 12.95
CA ARG A 114 -1.27 -5.31 12.96
C ARG A 114 -2.03 -5.66 11.67
N MET A 115 -2.72 -4.71 11.09
CA MET A 115 -3.37 -4.91 9.79
C MET A 115 -2.34 -5.20 8.70
N ASP A 116 -1.29 -4.40 8.61
CA ASP A 116 -0.24 -4.60 7.60
C ASP A 116 0.54 -5.90 7.86
N PHE A 117 0.79 -6.24 9.11
CA PHE A 117 1.39 -7.53 9.49
C PHE A 117 0.55 -8.73 9.02
N LYS A 118 -0.78 -8.67 9.16
CA LYS A 118 -1.68 -9.77 8.80
C LYS A 118 -2.05 -9.82 7.31
N ASN A 119 -1.96 -8.71 6.59
CA ASN A 119 -2.34 -8.62 5.19
C ASN A 119 -1.13 -8.38 4.29
N PHE A 120 -0.52 -7.20 4.35
CA PHE A 120 0.53 -6.79 3.43
C PHE A 120 1.82 -7.60 3.60
N LEU A 121 2.25 -7.83 4.83
CA LEU A 121 3.43 -8.67 5.08
C LEU A 121 3.18 -10.11 4.65
N ALA A 122 2.08 -10.71 5.09
CA ALA A 122 1.81 -12.14 4.85
C ALA A 122 1.47 -12.44 3.38
N ASP A 123 0.62 -11.63 2.75
CA ASP A 123 0.06 -11.93 1.44
C ASP A 123 0.88 -11.33 0.27
N ASP A 124 1.80 -10.39 0.53
CA ASP A 124 2.64 -9.74 -0.51
C ASP A 124 4.14 -9.88 -0.20
N ILE A 125 4.63 -9.27 0.88
CA ILE A 125 6.08 -9.17 1.13
C ILE A 125 6.72 -10.55 1.27
N LEU A 126 6.20 -11.41 2.15
CA LEU A 126 6.78 -12.73 2.39
C LEU A 126 6.62 -13.65 1.19
N VAL A 127 5.49 -13.61 0.49
CA VAL A 127 5.28 -14.40 -0.74
C VAL A 127 6.28 -13.99 -1.82
N LYS A 128 6.48 -12.69 -2.02
CA LYS A 128 7.42 -12.15 -2.99
C LYS A 128 8.86 -12.55 -2.65
N THR A 129 9.28 -12.31 -1.40
CA THR A 129 10.66 -12.59 -0.97
C THR A 129 10.97 -14.08 -1.01
N ASP A 130 10.06 -14.93 -0.55
CA ASP A 130 10.21 -16.39 -0.60
C ASP A 130 10.35 -16.89 -2.03
N ARG A 131 9.41 -16.58 -2.91
CA ARG A 131 9.43 -17.01 -4.30
C ARG A 131 10.67 -16.53 -5.04
N SER A 132 11.05 -15.25 -4.86
CA SER A 132 12.21 -14.67 -5.54
C SER A 132 13.53 -15.25 -5.06
N SER A 133 13.65 -15.57 -3.77
CA SER A 133 14.86 -16.19 -3.21
C SER A 133 14.97 -17.66 -3.59
N MET A 134 13.85 -18.39 -3.50
CA MET A 134 13.83 -19.83 -3.81
C MET A 134 14.07 -20.15 -5.28
N ILE A 135 13.66 -19.30 -6.22
CA ILE A 135 14.05 -19.43 -7.65
C ILE A 135 15.57 -19.47 -7.81
N ASN A 136 16.30 -18.79 -6.91
CA ASN A 136 17.76 -18.76 -6.91
C ASN A 136 18.38 -19.72 -5.88
N SER A 137 17.61 -20.67 -5.35
CA SER A 137 18.05 -21.63 -4.32
C SER A 137 18.65 -20.95 -3.07
N LEU A 138 18.11 -19.80 -2.69
CA LEU A 138 18.53 -19.02 -1.54
C LEU A 138 17.44 -19.06 -0.46
N GLU A 139 17.75 -19.64 0.69
CA GLU A 139 16.86 -19.59 1.85
C GLU A 139 16.95 -18.21 2.52
N LEU A 140 15.82 -17.52 2.68
CA LEU A 140 15.76 -16.25 3.38
C LEU A 140 15.13 -16.43 4.77
N ARG A 141 15.82 -15.96 5.80
CA ARG A 141 15.32 -15.94 7.18
C ARG A 141 15.16 -14.50 7.66
N SER A 142 14.04 -14.21 8.31
CA SER A 142 13.70 -12.86 8.80
C SER A 142 13.67 -12.85 10.34
N PRO A 143 14.77 -12.46 11.00
CA PRO A 143 14.85 -12.48 12.47
C PRO A 143 13.78 -11.66 13.18
N PHE A 144 13.25 -10.60 12.56
CA PHE A 144 12.12 -9.83 13.10
C PHE A 144 10.83 -10.65 13.21
N LEU A 145 10.70 -11.74 12.47
CA LEU A 145 9.53 -12.62 12.51
C LEU A 145 9.64 -13.74 13.55
N ASP A 146 10.67 -13.71 14.38
CA ASP A 146 10.73 -14.56 15.57
C ASP A 146 9.54 -14.27 16.49
N GLN A 147 8.92 -15.33 17.03
CA GLN A 147 7.72 -15.21 17.86
C GLN A 147 7.92 -14.30 19.08
N HIS A 148 9.10 -14.34 19.69
CA HIS A 148 9.40 -13.48 20.85
C HIS A 148 9.50 -12.01 20.46
N ILE A 149 10.05 -11.71 19.27
CA ILE A 149 10.12 -10.34 18.74
C ILE A 149 8.73 -9.81 18.38
N ILE A 150 7.89 -10.64 17.74
CA ILE A 150 6.49 -10.30 17.42
C ILE A 150 5.73 -9.97 18.72
N ASP A 151 5.80 -10.86 19.70
CA ASP A 151 5.14 -10.70 20.99
C ASP A 151 5.64 -9.47 21.75
N PHE A 152 6.94 -9.27 21.79
CA PHE A 152 7.54 -8.07 22.39
C PHE A 152 7.03 -6.80 21.72
N SER A 153 7.09 -6.74 20.38
CA SER A 153 6.67 -5.56 19.64
C SER A 153 5.20 -5.21 19.87
N PHE A 154 4.31 -6.20 19.76
CA PHE A 154 2.86 -5.93 19.85
C PHE A 154 2.33 -5.85 21.29
N LYS A 155 2.97 -6.49 22.26
CA LYS A 155 2.51 -6.52 23.65
C LYS A 155 3.22 -5.51 24.55
N ARG A 156 4.49 -5.15 24.25
CA ARG A 156 5.34 -4.36 25.16
C ARG A 156 5.75 -3.01 24.59
N VAL A 157 5.87 -2.86 23.26
CA VAL A 157 6.34 -1.61 22.67
C VAL A 157 5.16 -0.67 22.42
N PRO A 158 5.08 0.47 23.13
CA PRO A 158 4.01 1.44 22.95
C PRO A 158 4.18 2.19 21.63
N SER A 159 3.08 2.71 21.07
CA SER A 159 3.02 3.35 19.76
C SER A 159 4.00 4.50 19.59
N HIS A 160 4.18 5.33 20.63
CA HIS A 160 5.09 6.48 20.58
C HIS A 160 6.57 6.10 20.43
N MET A 161 6.96 4.88 20.81
CA MET A 161 8.31 4.34 20.58
C MET A 161 8.47 3.72 19.18
N LYS A 162 7.37 3.45 18.48
CA LYS A 162 7.38 2.96 17.09
C LYS A 162 7.41 4.14 16.12
N THR A 163 6.37 4.99 16.16
CA THR A 163 6.21 6.09 15.21
C THR A 163 5.50 7.27 15.88
N THR A 164 5.94 8.46 15.54
CA THR A 164 5.29 9.73 15.89
C THR A 164 5.00 10.53 14.63
N VAL A 165 4.39 11.70 14.75
CA VAL A 165 4.19 12.61 13.62
C VAL A 165 5.50 13.12 13.00
N SER A 166 6.62 13.02 13.71
CA SER A 166 7.94 13.52 13.32
C SER A 166 8.97 12.44 12.99
N GLY A 167 8.70 11.17 13.30
CA GLY A 167 9.68 10.10 13.08
C GLY A 167 9.07 8.72 13.04
N ARG A 168 9.77 7.79 12.43
CA ARG A 168 9.40 6.38 12.22
C ARG A 168 10.48 5.46 12.73
N LYS A 169 10.15 4.21 13.08
CA LYS A 169 11.11 3.19 13.59
C LYS A 169 11.95 3.70 14.76
N LEU A 170 11.38 4.51 15.65
CA LEU A 170 12.15 5.22 16.67
C LEU A 170 12.98 4.29 17.56
N LEU A 171 12.39 3.18 18.01
CA LEU A 171 13.10 2.19 18.81
C LEU A 171 14.25 1.53 18.03
N LEU A 172 14.04 1.18 16.76
CA LEU A 172 15.09 0.60 15.92
C LEU A 172 16.18 1.62 15.61
N GLN A 173 15.85 2.89 15.41
CA GLN A 173 16.86 3.95 15.23
C GLN A 173 17.74 4.10 16.47
N GLN A 174 17.15 4.09 17.66
CA GLN A 174 17.92 4.12 18.92
C GLN A 174 18.85 2.91 19.04
N LEU A 175 18.36 1.71 18.68
CA LEU A 175 19.17 0.50 18.69
C LEU A 175 20.31 0.59 17.67
N THR A 176 20.03 1.07 16.46
CA THR A 176 21.03 1.28 15.39
C THR A 176 22.14 2.22 15.84
N THR A 177 21.79 3.34 16.48
CA THR A 177 22.78 4.30 17.02
C THR A 177 23.71 3.68 18.07
N ARG A 178 23.24 2.66 18.80
CA ARG A 178 24.07 1.96 19.80
C ARG A 178 24.96 0.87 19.22
N LEU A 179 24.53 0.24 18.13
CA LEU A 179 25.18 -0.98 17.60
C LEU A 179 26.03 -0.73 16.36
N LEU A 180 25.71 0.30 15.58
CA LEU A 180 26.40 0.59 14.32
C LEU A 180 27.37 1.75 14.48
N PRO A 181 28.40 1.82 13.61
CA PRO A 181 29.36 2.93 13.61
C PRO A 181 28.65 4.29 13.40
N GLU A 182 29.24 5.37 13.98
CA GLU A 182 28.67 6.72 13.91
C GLU A 182 28.46 7.25 12.50
N ASN A 183 29.27 6.81 11.54
CA ASN A 183 29.18 7.19 10.14
C ASN A 183 28.12 6.40 9.35
N PHE A 184 27.38 5.49 10.00
CA PHE A 184 26.32 4.74 9.32
C PHE A 184 25.12 5.65 9.00
N ASP A 185 24.77 5.76 7.71
CA ASP A 185 23.66 6.59 7.27
C ASP A 185 22.30 5.93 7.54
N GLN A 186 21.72 6.24 8.69
CA GLN A 186 20.40 5.76 9.11
C GLN A 186 19.24 6.38 8.31
N LYS A 187 19.47 7.47 7.58
CA LYS A 187 18.43 8.20 6.82
C LYS A 187 18.25 7.65 5.42
N ARG A 188 19.24 6.93 4.92
CA ARG A 188 19.20 6.33 3.58
C ARG A 188 18.22 5.18 3.54
N LYS A 189 16.94 5.49 3.28
CA LYS A 189 15.93 4.48 2.99
C LYS A 189 15.69 4.44 1.48
N GLN A 190 15.98 3.29 0.87
CA GLN A 190 15.62 3.01 -0.51
C GLN A 190 14.60 1.87 -0.53
N GLY A 191 13.40 2.13 -1.06
CA GLY A 191 12.41 1.07 -1.29
C GLY A 191 12.75 0.25 -2.53
N PHE A 192 12.28 -0.99 -2.58
CA PHE A 192 12.35 -1.87 -3.75
C PHE A 192 11.28 -1.49 -4.79
N SER A 193 11.19 -0.22 -5.14
CA SER A 193 10.27 0.22 -6.19
C SER A 193 10.99 0.21 -7.53
N ILE A 194 10.39 -0.46 -8.52
CA ILE A 194 10.80 -0.34 -9.92
C ILE A 194 10.34 1.00 -10.48
N PRO A 195 11.07 1.62 -11.41
CA PRO A 195 10.75 2.94 -11.95
C PRO A 195 9.63 2.89 -13.00
N LEU A 196 8.48 2.31 -12.66
CA LEU A 196 7.34 2.10 -13.57
C LEU A 196 6.90 3.38 -14.30
N ALA A 197 6.85 4.49 -13.57
CA ALA A 197 6.43 5.77 -14.16
C ALA A 197 7.40 6.25 -15.24
N ILE A 198 8.71 5.95 -15.10
CA ILE A 198 9.73 6.27 -16.11
C ILE A 198 9.61 5.31 -17.30
N TRP A 199 9.45 4.03 -17.05
CA TRP A 199 9.31 3.03 -18.11
C TRP A 199 8.11 3.30 -18.99
N LEU A 200 6.95 3.65 -18.41
CA LEU A 200 5.74 3.98 -19.14
C LEU A 200 5.80 5.29 -19.94
N GLN A 201 6.89 6.07 -19.82
CA GLN A 201 7.18 7.20 -20.71
C GLN A 201 7.86 6.75 -22.01
N SER A 202 8.45 5.55 -22.05
CA SER A 202 9.04 4.99 -23.26
C SER A 202 7.96 4.32 -24.13
N ALA A 203 8.05 4.49 -25.45
CA ALA A 203 7.07 3.96 -26.40
C ALA A 203 6.88 2.45 -26.26
N GLY A 204 7.97 1.67 -26.16
CA GLY A 204 7.88 0.20 -26.09
C GLY A 204 7.09 -0.32 -24.88
N TRP A 205 7.32 0.22 -23.68
CA TRP A 205 6.56 -0.18 -22.50
C TRP A 205 5.11 0.33 -22.53
N ARG A 206 4.92 1.55 -23.02
CA ARG A 206 3.60 2.14 -23.18
C ARG A 206 2.75 1.29 -24.15
N ASP A 207 3.27 1.00 -25.33
CA ASP A 207 2.57 0.22 -26.35
C ASP A 207 2.27 -1.19 -25.86
N TYR A 208 3.23 -1.86 -25.18
CA TYR A 208 3.01 -3.16 -24.57
C TYR A 208 1.85 -3.15 -23.55
N PHE A 209 1.75 -2.14 -22.69
CA PHE A 209 0.66 -2.03 -21.74
C PHE A 209 -0.69 -1.80 -22.43
N HIS A 210 -0.70 -1.01 -23.53
CA HIS A 210 -1.89 -0.82 -24.36
C HIS A 210 -2.33 -2.14 -25.00
N ASP A 211 -1.41 -2.88 -25.59
CA ASP A 211 -1.71 -4.16 -26.27
C ASP A 211 -2.27 -5.19 -25.29
N VAL A 212 -1.63 -5.39 -24.14
CA VAL A 212 -2.11 -6.33 -23.13
C VAL A 212 -3.48 -5.95 -22.59
N LEU A 213 -3.72 -4.66 -22.30
CA LEU A 213 -4.94 -4.23 -21.63
C LEU A 213 -6.13 -3.99 -22.55
N LEU A 214 -5.90 -3.70 -23.83
CA LEU A 214 -6.96 -3.38 -24.80
C LEU A 214 -7.05 -4.38 -25.96
N GLY A 215 -6.04 -5.24 -26.12
CA GLY A 215 -5.99 -6.25 -27.19
C GLY A 215 -6.75 -7.54 -26.87
N SER A 216 -7.14 -7.77 -25.63
CA SER A 216 -7.88 -8.97 -25.21
C SER A 216 -9.39 -8.76 -25.32
N ASP A 217 -10.06 -9.53 -26.21
CA ASP A 217 -11.53 -9.52 -26.34
C ASP A 217 -12.25 -10.10 -25.10
N ASN A 218 -11.55 -10.85 -24.28
CA ASN A 218 -12.08 -11.53 -23.10
C ASN A 218 -11.68 -10.90 -21.76
N SER A 219 -11.22 -9.65 -21.76
CA SER A 219 -10.87 -8.96 -20.51
C SER A 219 -12.08 -8.83 -19.59
N ILE A 220 -11.85 -9.06 -18.29
CA ILE A 220 -12.87 -8.81 -17.26
C ILE A 220 -13.00 -7.33 -16.92
N PHE A 221 -12.08 -6.51 -17.40
CA PHE A 221 -12.05 -5.08 -17.12
C PHE A 221 -12.81 -4.29 -18.19
N ASP A 222 -13.57 -3.29 -17.75
CA ASP A 222 -14.22 -2.35 -18.65
C ASP A 222 -13.18 -1.56 -19.46
N SER A 223 -13.17 -1.78 -20.78
CA SER A 223 -12.17 -1.18 -21.68
C SER A 223 -12.19 0.35 -21.71
N LYS A 224 -13.35 0.98 -21.46
CA LYS A 224 -13.47 2.45 -21.38
C LYS A 224 -12.78 2.98 -20.14
N GLU A 225 -12.92 2.30 -19.00
CA GLU A 225 -12.24 2.71 -17.75
C GLU A 225 -10.75 2.43 -17.82
N VAL A 226 -10.34 1.31 -18.43
CA VAL A 226 -8.91 1.02 -18.71
C VAL A 226 -8.30 2.12 -19.59
N LYS A 227 -8.97 2.47 -20.69
CA LYS A 227 -8.51 3.56 -21.57
C LYS A 227 -8.36 4.89 -20.85
N LYS A 228 -9.29 5.23 -19.94
CA LYS A 228 -9.16 6.46 -19.12
C LYS A 228 -7.92 6.46 -18.23
N LEU A 229 -7.51 5.29 -17.71
CA LEU A 229 -6.28 5.16 -16.93
C LEU A 229 -5.04 5.32 -17.80
N LEU A 230 -5.01 4.70 -18.99
CA LEU A 230 -3.92 4.83 -19.96
C LEU A 230 -3.78 6.28 -20.43
N ASP A 231 -4.86 6.89 -20.93
CA ASP A 231 -4.90 8.30 -21.35
C ASP A 231 -4.50 9.25 -20.19
N GLY A 232 -4.84 8.85 -18.96
CA GLY A 232 -4.46 9.59 -17.78
C GLY A 232 -2.96 9.52 -17.51
N GLN A 233 -2.35 8.35 -17.67
CA GLN A 233 -0.90 8.14 -17.53
C GLN A 233 -0.15 8.95 -18.59
N ASP A 234 -0.60 8.93 -19.84
CA ASP A 234 -0.03 9.71 -20.93
C ASP A 234 -0.06 11.22 -20.66
N LYS A 235 -1.07 11.69 -19.95
CA LYS A 235 -1.19 13.09 -19.48
C LYS A 235 -0.44 13.38 -18.17
N GLY A 236 0.46 12.49 -17.75
CA GLY A 236 1.28 12.66 -16.55
C GLY A 236 0.57 12.42 -15.21
N ARG A 237 -0.60 11.75 -15.21
CA ARG A 237 -1.28 11.33 -13.97
C ARG A 237 -0.62 10.08 -13.40
N SER A 238 -0.65 9.92 -12.08
CA SER A 238 -0.04 8.78 -11.38
C SER A 238 -0.95 7.55 -11.45
N ASN A 239 -0.88 6.79 -12.55
CA ASN A 239 -1.61 5.54 -12.77
C ASN A 239 -0.68 4.33 -12.98
N SER A 240 0.62 4.49 -12.93
CA SER A 240 1.61 3.45 -13.22
C SER A 240 1.38 2.16 -12.43
N GLU A 241 1.16 2.25 -11.11
CA GLU A 241 0.97 1.09 -10.25
C GLU A 241 -0.38 0.40 -10.53
N ARG A 242 -1.41 1.19 -10.88
CA ARG A 242 -2.72 0.66 -11.27
C ARG A 242 -2.63 -0.12 -12.57
N LEU A 243 -2.02 0.48 -13.59
CA LEU A 243 -1.84 -0.13 -14.90
C LEU A 243 -1.00 -1.40 -14.79
N PHE A 244 0.10 -1.36 -14.03
CA PHE A 244 0.93 -2.53 -13.78
C PHE A 244 0.12 -3.66 -13.12
N SER A 245 -0.71 -3.36 -12.12
CA SER A 245 -1.54 -4.37 -11.48
C SER A 245 -2.54 -5.02 -12.44
N LEU A 246 -3.13 -4.22 -13.36
CA LEU A 246 -4.05 -4.75 -14.38
C LEU A 246 -3.31 -5.60 -15.40
N VAL A 247 -2.16 -5.16 -15.90
CA VAL A 247 -1.32 -5.92 -16.84
C VAL A 247 -0.89 -7.25 -16.23
N MET A 248 -0.37 -7.23 -14.99
CA MET A 248 0.03 -8.46 -14.30
C MET A 248 -1.12 -9.44 -14.10
N PHE A 249 -2.32 -8.94 -13.86
CA PHE A 249 -3.51 -9.77 -13.76
C PHE A 249 -3.88 -10.40 -15.11
N GLU A 250 -3.89 -9.64 -16.21
CA GLU A 250 -4.20 -10.18 -17.54
C GLU A 250 -3.17 -11.22 -17.98
N LEU A 251 -1.88 -10.95 -17.81
CA LEU A 251 -0.79 -11.91 -18.11
C LEU A 251 -0.86 -13.19 -17.26
N TRP A 252 -1.37 -13.08 -16.02
CA TRP A 252 -1.57 -14.27 -15.18
C TRP A 252 -2.77 -15.09 -15.62
N ARG A 253 -3.79 -14.42 -16.17
CA ARG A 253 -5.04 -15.05 -16.61
C ARG A 253 -4.90 -15.82 -17.93
N GLU A 254 -3.98 -15.39 -18.82
CA GLU A 254 -3.61 -16.10 -20.06
C GLU A 254 -2.96 -17.46 -19.76
#